data_8d0571a3ed19754f28904f35f5b9b02e
#
_entry.id   8d0571a3ed19754f28904f35f5b9b02e
#
_cell.length_a   1.000
_cell.length_b   1.000
_cell.length_c   1.000
_cell.angle_alpha   90.00
_cell.angle_beta   90.00
_cell.angle_gamma   90.00
#
_symmetry.space_group_name_H-M   'P 1'
#
loop_
_entity.id
_entity.type
_entity.pdbx_description
1 polymer ?
#
loop_
_entity_poly.entity_id
_entity_poly.type
_entity_poly.pdbx_seq_one_letter_code
_entity_poly.pdbx_strand_id
1 'polypeptide(L)'
;MAKQYNRVMLGPSGSLSNECVKGNYIGTGFCKDHDLSNDLVDDWQKFNAVYIPIYMSDNPDKSRVAAGLACGFLWTICKGLRKGDTVLSPNGHGEYLVGEIVGDYYFAPGEELAHRRPVKWNKKTILRSEMSDKLRHSTGSIGTCCDITKYANEIETLLRNSQTRLKLSATPVTAPVKNKGKIEYMERDLHRLLCNYLRNKEQIYARTIFHEHSSHKEKNSEWLHPDIVGASFSAVENPATLSLMKSLDTSQAVTFYSYEMKRVISSDSDLKQAFFQALSNSSWANYGYLVAFDIDDSVNKELKRLSESFGIGVILLQPDPNATEIICQARERTELDYATIDKLNNINPDFKEFIEQVTDLITAPQNHVQLYKDNFEHSCDAIFQNNNEIQKYCADKHIPY
;
A
#
# COMPACT_ATOMS: atom_id res chain seq x y z
N MET A 1 -29.03 -15.39 -0.56
CA MET A 1 -28.00 -14.51 0.00
C MET A 1 -27.90 -13.28 -0.88
N ALA A 2 -27.46 -12.11 -0.35
CA ALA A 2 -27.32 -10.90 -1.16
C ALA A 2 -26.17 -11.06 -2.18
N LYS A 3 -26.31 -10.42 -3.34
CA LYS A 3 -25.32 -10.35 -4.40
C LYS A 3 -24.11 -9.58 -3.90
N GLN A 4 -22.91 -10.10 -4.13
CA GLN A 4 -21.63 -9.46 -3.78
C GLN A 4 -21.03 -8.75 -4.99
N TYR A 5 -20.21 -7.74 -4.70
CA TYR A 5 -19.45 -6.98 -5.68
C TYR A 5 -17.97 -7.02 -5.29
N ASN A 6 -17.14 -7.48 -6.20
CA ASN A 6 -15.71 -7.60 -5.95
C ASN A 6 -14.90 -6.96 -7.08
N ARG A 7 -13.83 -6.25 -6.73
CA ARG A 7 -12.83 -5.88 -7.72
C ARG A 7 -11.83 -7.03 -7.86
N VAL A 8 -11.55 -7.44 -9.09
CA VAL A 8 -10.58 -8.49 -9.42
C VAL A 8 -9.58 -7.95 -10.43
N MET A 9 -8.29 -8.00 -10.09
CA MET A 9 -7.18 -7.61 -10.97
C MET A 9 -6.86 -8.77 -11.92
N LEU A 10 -6.83 -8.50 -13.21
CA LEU A 10 -6.57 -9.49 -14.28
C LEU A 10 -5.16 -9.31 -14.84
N GLY A 11 -4.18 -9.92 -14.18
CA GLY A 11 -2.76 -9.67 -14.41
C GLY A 11 -2.28 -8.33 -13.83
N PRO A 12 -0.96 -8.06 -13.86
CA PRO A 12 -0.41 -6.79 -13.38
C PRO A 12 -1.05 -5.60 -14.11
N SER A 13 -1.63 -4.67 -13.33
CA SER A 13 -2.32 -3.46 -13.86
C SER A 13 -3.41 -3.76 -14.91
N GLY A 14 -4.05 -4.94 -14.85
CA GLY A 14 -5.10 -5.32 -15.81
C GLY A 14 -4.57 -5.77 -17.18
N SER A 15 -3.29 -6.10 -17.31
CA SER A 15 -2.64 -6.46 -18.57
C SER A 15 -3.29 -7.63 -19.32
N LEU A 16 -3.93 -8.57 -18.59
CA LEU A 16 -4.62 -9.73 -19.15
C LEU A 16 -6.13 -9.53 -19.32
N SER A 17 -6.64 -8.32 -19.08
CA SER A 17 -8.06 -8.02 -19.17
C SER A 17 -8.67 -8.32 -20.54
N ASN A 18 -7.98 -8.01 -21.64
CA ASN A 18 -8.43 -8.29 -23.00
C ASN A 18 -8.54 -9.78 -23.29
N GLU A 19 -7.60 -10.58 -22.79
CA GLU A 19 -7.62 -12.04 -22.91
C GLU A 19 -8.79 -12.61 -22.11
N CYS A 20 -8.96 -12.18 -20.88
CA CYS A 20 -10.06 -12.59 -20.00
C CYS A 20 -11.44 -12.24 -20.59
N VAL A 21 -11.57 -11.07 -21.25
CA VAL A 21 -12.80 -10.70 -21.95
C VAL A 21 -13.07 -11.63 -23.14
N LYS A 22 -12.07 -11.91 -23.97
CA LYS A 22 -12.20 -12.83 -25.11
C LYS A 22 -12.55 -14.25 -24.67
N GLY A 23 -11.95 -14.70 -23.56
CA GLY A 23 -12.16 -16.03 -23.01
C GLY A 23 -13.39 -16.15 -22.10
N ASN A 24 -14.07 -15.04 -21.79
CA ASN A 24 -15.21 -14.98 -20.87
C ASN A 24 -14.91 -15.56 -19.48
N TYR A 25 -13.78 -15.17 -18.87
CA TYR A 25 -13.40 -15.61 -17.53
C TYR A 25 -12.74 -14.48 -16.71
N ILE A 26 -12.68 -14.67 -15.40
CA ILE A 26 -11.70 -14.04 -14.51
C ILE A 26 -10.76 -15.12 -13.99
N GLY A 27 -9.56 -14.74 -13.55
CA GLY A 27 -8.62 -15.73 -13.01
C GLY A 27 -7.49 -15.13 -12.20
N THR A 28 -6.68 -16.04 -11.65
CA THR A 28 -5.45 -15.73 -10.92
C THR A 28 -4.38 -16.77 -11.19
N GLY A 29 -3.11 -16.36 -11.09
CA GLY A 29 -1.94 -17.23 -11.28
C GLY A 29 -1.25 -17.64 -9.97
N PHE A 30 -1.82 -17.39 -8.80
CA PHE A 30 -1.24 -17.86 -7.54
C PHE A 30 -1.32 -19.41 -7.49
N CYS A 31 -0.22 -20.07 -7.12
CA CYS A 31 -0.13 -21.54 -7.12
C CYS A 31 -0.54 -22.17 -8.46
N LYS A 32 -0.17 -21.56 -9.58
CA LYS A 32 -0.66 -21.88 -10.94
C LYS A 32 -0.42 -23.31 -11.41
N ASP A 33 0.51 -24.03 -10.77
CA ASP A 33 0.87 -25.40 -11.12
C ASP A 33 0.09 -26.47 -10.30
N HIS A 34 -0.83 -26.02 -9.41
CA HIS A 34 -1.62 -26.88 -8.53
C HIS A 34 -3.11 -26.81 -8.87
N ASP A 35 -3.70 -27.89 -9.34
CA ASP A 35 -5.15 -27.97 -9.57
C ASP A 35 -5.93 -28.03 -8.24
N LEU A 36 -6.80 -27.04 -7.99
CA LEU A 36 -7.56 -26.91 -6.76
C LEU A 36 -8.93 -27.63 -6.80
N SER A 37 -9.26 -28.34 -7.87
CA SER A 37 -10.61 -28.91 -8.09
C SER A 37 -11.11 -29.77 -6.93
N ASN A 38 -10.20 -30.45 -6.24
CA ASN A 38 -10.51 -31.32 -5.09
C ASN A 38 -10.21 -30.69 -3.73
N ASP A 39 -9.59 -29.50 -3.69
CA ASP A 39 -9.03 -28.90 -2.47
C ASP A 39 -9.75 -27.62 -2.03
N LEU A 40 -10.76 -27.16 -2.79
CA LEU A 40 -11.55 -25.97 -2.49
C LEU A 40 -12.56 -26.25 -1.37
N VAL A 41 -12.12 -26.08 -0.14
CA VAL A 41 -12.96 -26.20 1.06
C VAL A 41 -13.72 -24.88 1.34
N ASP A 42 -14.86 -24.97 2.06
CA ASP A 42 -15.68 -23.78 2.39
C ASP A 42 -15.02 -22.83 3.40
N ASP A 43 -14.08 -23.35 4.17
CA ASP A 43 -13.33 -22.61 5.20
C ASP A 43 -12.00 -22.11 4.64
N TRP A 44 -11.90 -20.80 4.39
CA TRP A 44 -10.70 -20.19 3.86
C TRP A 44 -9.47 -20.30 4.78
N GLN A 45 -9.68 -20.43 6.10
CA GLN A 45 -8.56 -20.60 7.05
C GLN A 45 -7.94 -21.98 6.90
N LYS A 46 -8.78 -23.01 6.69
CA LYS A 46 -8.30 -24.38 6.42
C LYS A 46 -7.58 -24.43 5.06
N PHE A 47 -8.13 -23.76 4.06
CA PHE A 47 -7.48 -23.63 2.76
C PHE A 47 -6.09 -22.98 2.89
N ASN A 48 -6.00 -21.83 3.56
CA ASN A 48 -4.75 -21.13 3.78
C ASN A 48 -3.72 -21.95 4.57
N ALA A 49 -4.16 -22.75 5.52
CA ALA A 49 -3.25 -23.63 6.27
C ALA A 49 -2.52 -24.64 5.37
N VAL A 50 -3.17 -25.10 4.30
CA VAL A 50 -2.58 -26.02 3.31
C VAL A 50 -1.76 -25.28 2.27
N TYR A 51 -2.29 -24.17 1.71
CA TYR A 51 -1.71 -23.54 0.53
C TYR A 51 -0.65 -22.48 0.83
N ILE A 52 -0.59 -21.91 2.04
CA ILE A 52 0.50 -20.98 2.42
C ILE A 52 1.88 -21.67 2.36
N PRO A 53 2.08 -22.88 2.91
CA PRO A 53 3.36 -23.58 2.76
C PRO A 53 3.72 -23.88 1.30
N ILE A 54 2.74 -24.30 0.48
CA ILE A 54 2.94 -24.55 -0.96
C ILE A 54 3.38 -23.26 -1.67
N TYR A 55 2.63 -22.17 -1.47
CA TYR A 55 2.98 -20.88 -2.07
C TYR A 55 4.39 -20.41 -1.66
N MET A 56 4.77 -20.59 -0.39
CA MET A 56 6.10 -20.22 0.08
C MET A 56 7.21 -21.12 -0.50
N SER A 57 6.92 -22.39 -0.75
CA SER A 57 7.85 -23.30 -1.45
C SER A 57 8.09 -22.84 -2.88
N ASP A 58 7.04 -22.43 -3.59
CA ASP A 58 7.11 -21.94 -4.96
C ASP A 58 7.70 -20.52 -5.06
N ASN A 59 7.67 -19.76 -3.95
CA ASN A 59 8.11 -18.37 -3.89
C ASN A 59 8.95 -18.12 -2.63
N PRO A 60 10.19 -18.62 -2.55
CA PRO A 60 11.01 -18.60 -1.34
C PRO A 60 11.44 -17.19 -0.89
N ASP A 61 11.33 -16.19 -1.77
CA ASP A 61 11.60 -14.77 -1.52
C ASP A 61 10.42 -14.02 -0.88
N LYS A 62 9.24 -14.65 -0.78
CA LYS A 62 8.03 -14.01 -0.25
C LYS A 62 7.85 -14.27 1.26
N SER A 63 7.32 -13.25 1.95
CA SER A 63 6.98 -13.38 3.36
C SER A 63 5.73 -14.24 3.57
N ARG A 64 5.58 -14.81 4.77
CA ARG A 64 4.37 -15.57 5.16
C ARG A 64 3.09 -14.71 5.08
N VAL A 65 3.21 -13.40 5.31
CA VAL A 65 2.08 -12.46 5.18
C VAL A 65 1.66 -12.33 3.72
N ALA A 66 2.62 -12.14 2.81
CA ALA A 66 2.35 -12.11 1.37
C ALA A 66 1.73 -13.42 0.86
N ALA A 67 2.21 -14.57 1.37
CA ALA A 67 1.63 -15.87 1.07
C ALA A 67 0.17 -15.99 1.56
N GLY A 68 -0.11 -15.48 2.77
CA GLY A 68 -1.47 -15.46 3.32
C GLY A 68 -2.44 -14.63 2.48
N LEU A 69 -2.02 -13.46 2.01
CA LEU A 69 -2.80 -12.62 1.10
C LEU A 69 -3.02 -13.30 -0.25
N ALA A 70 -1.98 -13.84 -0.87
CA ALA A 70 -2.07 -14.54 -2.15
C ALA A 70 -3.05 -15.73 -2.09
N CYS A 71 -2.95 -16.56 -1.05
CA CYS A 71 -3.85 -17.70 -0.85
C CYS A 71 -5.28 -17.25 -0.52
N GLY A 72 -5.45 -16.14 0.23
CA GLY A 72 -6.76 -15.54 0.48
C GLY A 72 -7.43 -15.06 -0.80
N PHE A 73 -6.70 -14.39 -1.69
CA PHE A 73 -7.22 -13.98 -3.01
C PHE A 73 -7.52 -15.18 -3.90
N LEU A 74 -6.64 -16.18 -3.91
CA LEU A 74 -6.86 -17.44 -4.63
C LEU A 74 -8.17 -18.11 -4.20
N TRP A 75 -8.37 -18.29 -2.90
CA TRP A 75 -9.60 -18.87 -2.36
C TRP A 75 -10.83 -18.02 -2.72
N THR A 76 -10.74 -16.68 -2.57
CA THR A 76 -11.85 -15.79 -2.86
C THR A 76 -12.30 -15.91 -4.32
N ILE A 77 -11.37 -15.92 -5.27
CA ILE A 77 -11.68 -16.03 -6.71
C ILE A 77 -12.22 -17.41 -7.04
N CYS A 78 -11.60 -18.47 -6.53
CA CYS A 78 -11.96 -19.85 -6.90
C CYS A 78 -13.23 -20.35 -6.20
N LYS A 79 -13.47 -19.95 -4.94
CA LYS A 79 -14.54 -20.47 -4.08
C LYS A 79 -15.46 -19.39 -3.50
N GLY A 80 -14.88 -18.28 -3.01
CA GLY A 80 -15.61 -17.23 -2.28
C GLY A 80 -16.66 -16.54 -3.14
N LEU A 81 -16.32 -16.20 -4.39
CA LEU A 81 -17.26 -15.62 -5.37
C LEU A 81 -18.30 -16.65 -5.80
N ARG A 82 -19.55 -16.22 -5.91
CA ARG A 82 -20.70 -17.07 -6.25
C ARG A 82 -21.27 -16.72 -7.62
N LYS A 83 -21.99 -17.66 -8.22
CA LYS A 83 -22.80 -17.37 -9.42
C LYS A 83 -23.80 -16.25 -9.12
N GLY A 84 -23.84 -15.25 -9.99
CA GLY A 84 -24.62 -14.02 -9.84
C GLY A 84 -23.88 -12.86 -9.19
N ASP A 85 -22.71 -13.08 -8.57
CA ASP A 85 -21.89 -12.01 -8.05
C ASP A 85 -21.30 -11.15 -9.19
N THR A 86 -21.11 -9.86 -8.92
CA THR A 86 -20.54 -8.93 -9.88
C THR A 86 -19.07 -8.71 -9.60
N VAL A 87 -18.29 -8.69 -10.68
CA VAL A 87 -16.87 -8.37 -10.66
C VAL A 87 -16.59 -7.11 -11.46
N LEU A 88 -15.75 -6.23 -10.91
CA LEU A 88 -15.16 -5.10 -11.59
C LEU A 88 -13.68 -5.40 -11.84
N SER A 89 -13.22 -5.22 -13.07
CA SER A 89 -11.81 -5.46 -13.40
C SER A 89 -11.25 -4.27 -14.17
N PRO A 90 -10.17 -3.62 -13.69
CA PRO A 90 -9.55 -2.52 -14.43
C PRO A 90 -8.94 -3.05 -15.73
N ASN A 91 -9.07 -2.25 -16.80
CA ASN A 91 -8.50 -2.59 -18.11
C ASN A 91 -7.13 -1.93 -18.38
N GLY A 92 -6.55 -1.24 -17.38
CA GLY A 92 -5.29 -0.50 -17.51
C GLY A 92 -5.41 0.83 -18.26
N HIS A 93 -6.61 1.24 -18.68
CA HIS A 93 -6.85 2.46 -19.47
C HIS A 93 -7.87 3.40 -18.79
N GLY A 94 -8.00 3.33 -17.47
CA GLY A 94 -8.91 4.19 -16.71
C GLY A 94 -10.38 3.75 -16.75
N GLU A 95 -10.68 2.55 -17.24
CA GLU A 95 -12.02 1.97 -17.25
C GLU A 95 -12.07 0.66 -16.48
N TYR A 96 -13.24 0.38 -15.93
CA TYR A 96 -13.53 -0.90 -15.28
C TYR A 96 -14.50 -1.71 -16.15
N LEU A 97 -14.06 -2.92 -16.49
CA LEU A 97 -14.92 -3.97 -17.04
C LEU A 97 -15.87 -4.42 -15.95
N VAL A 98 -17.11 -4.69 -16.30
CA VAL A 98 -18.11 -5.23 -15.36
C VAL A 98 -18.58 -6.58 -15.84
N GLY A 99 -18.55 -7.58 -14.98
CA GLY A 99 -18.94 -8.94 -15.33
C GLY A 99 -19.74 -9.60 -14.21
N GLU A 100 -20.49 -10.64 -14.57
CA GLU A 100 -21.24 -11.49 -13.65
C GLU A 100 -20.66 -12.90 -13.66
N ILE A 101 -20.38 -13.46 -12.49
CA ILE A 101 -19.93 -14.85 -12.36
C ILE A 101 -21.06 -15.78 -12.79
N VAL A 102 -20.82 -16.60 -13.81
CA VAL A 102 -21.85 -17.50 -14.38
C VAL A 102 -21.52 -18.98 -14.22
N GLY A 103 -20.30 -19.31 -13.80
CA GLY A 103 -19.84 -20.70 -13.72
C GLY A 103 -19.03 -21.00 -12.45
N ASP A 104 -18.73 -22.30 -12.29
CA ASP A 104 -17.88 -22.78 -11.22
C ASP A 104 -16.40 -22.65 -11.58
N TYR A 105 -15.52 -22.88 -10.61
CA TYR A 105 -14.10 -22.95 -10.80
C TYR A 105 -13.71 -24.00 -11.87
N TYR A 106 -12.69 -23.68 -12.65
CA TYR A 106 -11.98 -24.65 -13.46
C TYR A 106 -10.49 -24.30 -13.55
N PHE A 107 -9.67 -25.31 -13.75
CA PHE A 107 -8.23 -25.20 -13.90
C PHE A 107 -7.82 -25.21 -15.38
N ALA A 108 -6.93 -24.31 -15.78
CA ALA A 108 -6.36 -24.19 -17.12
C ALA A 108 -4.83 -24.34 -17.05
N PRO A 109 -4.29 -25.56 -17.09
CA PRO A 109 -2.87 -25.82 -16.88
C PRO A 109 -1.99 -25.14 -17.95
N GLY A 110 -0.86 -24.60 -17.52
CA GLY A 110 0.09 -23.92 -18.42
C GLY A 110 -0.24 -22.47 -18.75
N GLU A 111 -1.37 -21.96 -18.30
CA GLU A 111 -1.81 -20.58 -18.52
C GLU A 111 -1.32 -19.66 -17.39
N GLU A 112 -1.11 -18.37 -17.71
CA GLU A 112 -0.68 -17.39 -16.70
C GLU A 112 -1.72 -17.20 -15.59
N LEU A 113 -3.00 -17.13 -15.96
CA LEU A 113 -4.13 -17.18 -15.03
C LEU A 113 -4.74 -18.60 -15.08
N ALA A 114 -4.10 -19.54 -14.38
CA ALA A 114 -4.49 -20.96 -14.42
C ALA A 114 -5.80 -21.25 -13.69
N HIS A 115 -6.10 -20.50 -12.63
CA HIS A 115 -7.32 -20.66 -11.84
C HIS A 115 -8.39 -19.72 -12.34
N ARG A 116 -9.49 -20.25 -12.88
CA ARG A 116 -10.47 -19.46 -13.62
C ARG A 116 -11.90 -19.65 -13.12
N ARG A 117 -12.70 -18.60 -13.30
CA ARG A 117 -14.18 -18.62 -13.13
C ARG A 117 -14.83 -18.04 -14.39
N PRO A 118 -15.82 -18.70 -14.97
CA PRO A 118 -16.58 -18.17 -16.09
C PRO A 118 -17.33 -16.90 -15.72
N VAL A 119 -17.26 -15.89 -16.59
CA VAL A 119 -17.87 -14.58 -16.42
C VAL A 119 -18.61 -14.18 -17.69
N LYS A 120 -19.79 -13.62 -17.51
CA LYS A 120 -20.53 -12.91 -18.58
C LYS A 120 -20.22 -11.42 -18.47
N TRP A 121 -19.38 -10.91 -19.36
CA TRP A 121 -19.03 -9.51 -19.39
C TRP A 121 -20.17 -8.63 -19.88
N ASN A 122 -20.36 -7.49 -19.24
CA ASN A 122 -21.29 -6.45 -19.67
C ASN A 122 -20.74 -5.76 -20.93
N LYS A 123 -21.66 -5.29 -21.79
CA LYS A 123 -21.27 -4.49 -22.98
C LYS A 123 -20.84 -3.07 -22.63
N LYS A 124 -21.16 -2.58 -21.43
CA LYS A 124 -20.78 -1.27 -20.91
C LYS A 124 -19.64 -1.41 -19.92
N THR A 125 -18.79 -0.39 -19.84
CA THR A 125 -17.73 -0.23 -18.86
C THR A 125 -18.04 0.96 -17.95
N ILE A 126 -17.36 1.08 -16.82
CA ILE A 126 -17.45 2.23 -15.90
C ILE A 126 -16.13 2.98 -15.98
N LEU A 127 -16.20 4.30 -16.24
CA LEU A 127 -15.02 5.16 -16.19
C LEU A 127 -14.59 5.37 -14.72
N ARG A 128 -13.31 5.22 -14.43
CA ARG A 128 -12.76 5.50 -13.09
C ARG A 128 -13.02 6.94 -12.66
N SER A 129 -13.02 7.88 -13.60
CA SER A 129 -13.32 9.31 -13.36
C SER A 129 -14.76 9.60 -12.93
N GLU A 130 -15.71 8.69 -13.22
CA GLU A 130 -17.12 8.82 -12.83
C GLU A 130 -17.40 8.22 -11.44
N MET A 131 -16.47 7.46 -10.87
CA MET A 131 -16.59 6.88 -9.54
C MET A 131 -16.45 7.95 -8.46
N SER A 132 -17.19 7.80 -7.35
CA SER A 132 -16.94 8.59 -6.14
C SER A 132 -15.50 8.36 -5.64
N ASP A 133 -14.96 9.30 -4.86
CA ASP A 133 -13.62 9.17 -4.29
C ASP A 133 -13.50 7.89 -3.43
N LYS A 134 -14.57 7.53 -2.71
CA LYS A 134 -14.62 6.32 -1.89
C LYS A 134 -14.55 5.04 -2.71
N LEU A 135 -15.33 4.94 -3.80
CA LEU A 135 -15.30 3.78 -4.68
C LEU A 135 -13.99 3.72 -5.46
N ARG A 136 -13.49 4.86 -5.96
CA ARG A 136 -12.21 4.98 -6.67
C ARG A 136 -11.05 4.49 -5.82
N HIS A 137 -11.04 4.88 -4.54
CA HIS A 137 -10.05 4.43 -3.58
C HIS A 137 -10.12 2.93 -3.33
N SER A 138 -11.33 2.40 -3.03
CA SER A 138 -11.52 0.97 -2.79
C SER A 138 -11.20 0.09 -4.01
N THR A 139 -11.46 0.57 -5.22
CA THR A 139 -11.11 -0.15 -6.47
C THR A 139 -9.65 0.04 -6.90
N GLY A 140 -8.95 1.05 -6.36
CA GLY A 140 -7.54 1.33 -6.62
C GLY A 140 -6.57 0.49 -5.78
N SER A 141 -7.06 -0.33 -4.83
CA SER A 141 -6.22 -1.20 -4.01
C SER A 141 -5.42 -2.17 -4.88
N ILE A 142 -4.15 -2.38 -4.54
CA ILE A 142 -3.19 -3.19 -5.34
C ILE A 142 -3.42 -4.69 -5.19
N GLY A 143 -4.13 -5.12 -4.16
CA GLY A 143 -4.47 -6.53 -3.98
C GLY A 143 -5.21 -7.12 -5.18
N THR A 144 -5.05 -8.41 -5.43
CA THR A 144 -5.68 -9.08 -6.59
C THR A 144 -7.21 -9.08 -6.52
N CYS A 145 -7.79 -9.07 -5.33
CA CYS A 145 -9.24 -9.08 -5.12
C CYS A 145 -9.61 -8.23 -3.90
N CYS A 146 -10.68 -7.44 -3.99
CA CYS A 146 -11.24 -6.75 -2.82
C CYS A 146 -12.76 -6.69 -2.88
N ASP A 147 -13.41 -6.76 -1.70
CA ASP A 147 -14.86 -6.62 -1.56
C ASP A 147 -15.25 -5.14 -1.65
N ILE A 148 -16.10 -4.83 -2.62
CA ILE A 148 -16.68 -3.51 -2.87
C ILE A 148 -18.22 -3.53 -2.78
N THR A 149 -18.79 -4.53 -2.12
CA THR A 149 -20.24 -4.74 -2.00
C THR A 149 -20.95 -3.52 -1.39
N LYS A 150 -20.31 -2.81 -0.47
CA LYS A 150 -20.86 -1.59 0.12
C LYS A 150 -21.16 -0.48 -0.89
N TYR A 151 -20.58 -0.55 -2.09
CA TYR A 151 -20.80 0.40 -3.19
C TYR A 151 -21.74 -0.14 -4.28
N ALA A 152 -22.45 -1.22 -4.04
CA ALA A 152 -23.33 -1.87 -5.02
C ALA A 152 -24.29 -0.89 -5.71
N ASN A 153 -24.96 -0.02 -4.95
CA ASN A 153 -25.91 0.97 -5.49
C ASN A 153 -25.24 1.99 -6.42
N GLU A 154 -24.03 2.44 -6.07
CA GLU A 154 -23.26 3.35 -6.90
C GLU A 154 -22.83 2.67 -8.20
N ILE A 155 -22.29 1.45 -8.11
CA ILE A 155 -21.82 0.65 -9.25
C ILE A 155 -22.97 0.42 -10.23
N GLU A 156 -24.15 0.01 -9.75
CA GLU A 156 -25.34 -0.21 -10.59
C GLU A 156 -25.83 1.09 -11.24
N THR A 157 -25.73 2.21 -10.53
CA THR A 157 -26.09 3.52 -11.06
C THR A 157 -25.13 3.96 -12.16
N LEU A 158 -23.82 3.85 -11.92
CA LEU A 158 -22.79 4.15 -12.90
C LEU A 158 -22.95 3.27 -14.15
N LEU A 159 -23.14 1.97 -13.99
CA LEU A 159 -23.32 1.05 -15.12
C LEU A 159 -24.58 1.35 -15.93
N ARG A 160 -25.68 1.75 -15.27
CA ARG A 160 -26.93 2.15 -15.94
C ARG A 160 -26.72 3.39 -16.77
N ASN A 161 -26.04 4.39 -16.21
CA ASN A 161 -25.84 5.71 -16.84
C ASN A 161 -24.67 5.71 -17.84
N SER A 162 -23.79 4.70 -17.80
CA SER A 162 -22.59 4.66 -18.65
C SER A 162 -22.95 4.71 -20.13
N GLN A 163 -22.26 5.61 -20.84
CA GLN A 163 -22.26 5.71 -22.31
C GLN A 163 -21.07 4.94 -22.92
N THR A 164 -20.11 4.53 -22.11
CA THR A 164 -18.90 3.84 -22.54
C THR A 164 -19.19 2.38 -22.83
N ARG A 165 -18.76 1.90 -24.00
CA ARG A 165 -18.94 0.51 -24.42
C ARG A 165 -17.63 -0.23 -24.36
N LEU A 166 -17.70 -1.50 -23.99
CA LEU A 166 -16.57 -2.43 -24.04
C LEU A 166 -15.95 -2.44 -25.43
N LYS A 167 -14.71 -1.96 -25.54
CA LYS A 167 -13.90 -2.01 -26.77
C LYS A 167 -12.70 -2.92 -26.53
N LEU A 168 -12.56 -3.91 -27.37
CA LEU A 168 -11.33 -4.69 -27.49
C LEU A 168 -10.40 -3.93 -28.43
N SER A 169 -9.55 -3.03 -27.94
CA SER A 169 -8.60 -2.35 -28.83
C SER A 169 -7.27 -2.02 -28.18
N ALA A 170 -6.24 -2.19 -28.98
CA ALA A 170 -4.83 -2.04 -28.67
C ALA A 170 -4.32 -0.63 -29.07
N THR A 171 -4.95 0.45 -28.62
CA THR A 171 -4.41 1.79 -28.86
C THR A 171 -4.42 2.59 -27.55
N PRO A 172 -3.32 3.27 -27.18
CA PRO A 172 -3.29 4.11 -26.00
C PRO A 172 -4.23 5.29 -26.19
N VAL A 173 -5.22 5.41 -25.35
CA VAL A 173 -6.07 6.59 -25.31
C VAL A 173 -5.44 7.61 -24.38
N THR A 174 -5.16 8.80 -24.93
CA THR A 174 -4.80 9.98 -24.13
C THR A 174 -5.85 10.21 -23.05
N ALA A 175 -5.39 10.36 -21.81
CA ALA A 175 -6.23 10.53 -20.63
C ALA A 175 -7.20 11.72 -20.78
N PRO A 176 -8.49 11.57 -20.42
CA PRO A 176 -9.40 12.69 -20.36
C PRO A 176 -9.06 13.62 -19.20
N VAL A 177 -9.21 14.89 -19.43
CA VAL A 177 -9.01 15.98 -18.46
C VAL A 177 -9.81 15.68 -17.19
N LYS A 178 -9.10 15.58 -16.06
CA LYS A 178 -9.69 15.33 -14.74
C LYS A 178 -10.54 16.53 -14.31
N ASN A 179 -11.85 16.33 -14.12
CA ASN A 179 -12.58 17.11 -13.14
C ASN A 179 -12.15 16.64 -11.75
N LYS A 180 -11.17 17.33 -11.16
CA LYS A 180 -10.77 17.12 -9.77
C LYS A 180 -11.93 17.53 -8.87
N GLY A 181 -12.70 16.57 -8.38
CA GLY A 181 -13.48 16.78 -7.16
C GLY A 181 -12.51 17.33 -6.11
N LYS A 182 -12.91 18.37 -5.39
CA LYS A 182 -12.07 18.97 -4.36
C LYS A 182 -11.84 17.92 -3.28
N ILE A 183 -10.58 17.48 -3.12
CA ILE A 183 -10.20 16.60 -2.01
C ILE A 183 -10.31 17.45 -0.74
N GLU A 184 -11.15 17.02 0.21
CA GLU A 184 -11.47 17.80 1.40
C GLU A 184 -10.43 17.63 2.50
N TYR A 185 -9.77 16.46 2.60
CA TYR A 185 -8.70 16.22 3.58
C TYR A 185 -7.34 16.73 3.10
N MET A 186 -6.49 17.12 4.04
CA MET A 186 -5.11 17.54 3.77
C MET A 186 -4.16 16.34 3.79
N GLU A 187 -2.97 16.50 3.20
CA GLU A 187 -1.89 15.51 3.23
C GLU A 187 -1.50 15.15 4.67
N ARG A 188 -1.41 16.16 5.53
CA ARG A 188 -1.11 16.00 6.96
C ARG A 188 -2.15 15.17 7.73
N ASP A 189 -3.40 15.15 7.29
CA ASP A 189 -4.42 14.31 7.92
C ASP A 189 -4.16 12.81 7.73
N LEU A 190 -3.28 12.45 6.78
CA LEU A 190 -2.85 11.06 6.55
C LEU A 190 -1.70 10.61 7.46
N HIS A 191 -0.97 11.54 8.07
CA HIS A 191 0.21 11.23 8.88
C HIS A 191 -0.11 10.28 10.03
N ARG A 192 -1.17 10.54 10.76
CA ARG A 192 -1.59 9.67 11.88
C ARG A 192 -1.96 8.26 11.43
N LEU A 193 -2.54 8.11 10.23
CA LEU A 193 -2.83 6.78 9.65
C LEU A 193 -1.55 6.02 9.34
N LEU A 194 -0.56 6.71 8.76
CA LEU A 194 0.75 6.11 8.50
C LEU A 194 1.46 5.73 9.80
N CYS A 195 1.53 6.63 10.78
CA CYS A 195 2.17 6.35 12.08
C CYS A 195 1.51 5.16 12.78
N ASN A 196 0.18 5.04 12.70
CA ASN A 196 -0.56 3.89 13.21
C ASN A 196 -0.20 2.57 12.49
N TYR A 197 -0.08 2.58 11.17
CA TYR A 197 0.38 1.43 10.39
C TYR A 197 1.81 1.04 10.78
N LEU A 198 2.72 1.99 10.77
CA LEU A 198 4.15 1.78 11.07
C LEU A 198 4.34 1.19 12.47
N ARG A 199 3.62 1.71 13.47
CA ARG A 199 3.72 1.21 14.84
C ARG A 199 3.18 -0.20 15.01
N ASN A 200 1.99 -0.50 14.44
CA ASN A 200 1.28 -1.75 14.67
C ASN A 200 1.75 -2.90 13.76
N LYS A 201 2.26 -2.61 12.57
CA LYS A 201 2.66 -3.61 11.58
C LYS A 201 4.15 -3.74 11.40
N GLU A 202 4.87 -2.63 11.44
CA GLU A 202 6.31 -2.58 11.14
C GLU A 202 7.17 -2.40 12.40
N GLN A 203 6.54 -2.15 13.56
CA GLN A 203 7.22 -1.85 14.84
C GLN A 203 8.14 -0.63 14.75
N ILE A 204 7.79 0.33 13.91
CA ILE A 204 8.51 1.58 13.72
C ILE A 204 7.79 2.67 14.51
N TYR A 205 8.55 3.40 15.31
CA TYR A 205 8.11 4.59 16.01
C TYR A 205 8.28 5.79 15.09
N ALA A 206 7.23 6.54 14.84
CA ALA A 206 7.24 7.59 13.85
C ALA A 206 6.72 8.92 14.38
N ARG A 207 7.28 10.02 13.85
CA ARG A 207 6.95 11.39 14.24
C ARG A 207 6.83 12.28 13.02
N THR A 208 5.78 13.10 12.97
CA THR A 208 5.60 14.18 11.98
C THR A 208 6.62 15.29 12.19
N ILE A 209 7.24 15.76 11.13
CA ILE A 209 8.13 16.92 11.11
C ILE A 209 7.38 18.12 10.53
N PHE A 210 7.23 19.16 11.33
CA PHE A 210 6.53 20.36 10.90
C PHE A 210 7.50 21.33 10.24
N HIS A 211 7.40 21.46 8.92
CA HIS A 211 8.25 22.38 8.15
C HIS A 211 8.05 23.85 8.56
N GLU A 212 6.91 24.21 9.13
CA GLU A 212 6.60 25.55 9.65
C GLU A 212 7.50 25.95 10.83
N HIS A 213 8.04 24.96 11.55
CA HIS A 213 8.94 25.18 12.69
C HIS A 213 10.38 25.45 12.25
N SER A 214 10.70 25.32 10.96
CA SER A 214 12.05 25.52 10.45
C SER A 214 12.49 26.98 10.48
N SER A 215 13.74 27.20 10.91
CA SER A 215 14.30 28.55 11.16
C SER A 215 14.66 29.34 9.91
N HIS A 216 14.82 28.67 8.76
CA HIS A 216 15.18 29.31 7.49
C HIS A 216 14.11 29.07 6.42
N LYS A 217 13.48 30.14 5.97
CA LYS A 217 12.55 30.14 4.82
C LYS A 217 13.34 30.35 3.52
N GLU A 218 14.23 29.43 3.16
CA GLU A 218 14.79 29.43 1.82
C GLU A 218 13.74 28.93 0.80
N LYS A 219 13.74 29.51 -0.41
CA LYS A 219 12.77 29.15 -1.48
C LYS A 219 12.76 27.68 -1.89
N ASN A 220 13.72 26.86 -1.42
CA ASN A 220 13.88 25.45 -1.74
C ASN A 220 13.74 24.53 -0.50
N SER A 221 13.17 25.03 0.61
CA SER A 221 13.06 24.26 1.86
C SER A 221 12.11 23.06 1.76
N GLU A 222 11.20 23.03 0.78
CA GLU A 222 10.29 21.90 0.50
C GLU A 222 11.04 20.60 0.13
N TRP A 223 12.31 20.68 -0.26
CA TRP A 223 13.15 19.55 -0.66
C TRP A 223 14.17 19.12 0.41
N LEU A 224 14.05 19.63 1.62
CA LEU A 224 15.02 19.40 2.69
C LEU A 224 14.47 18.58 3.87
N HIS A 225 13.16 18.58 4.09
CA HIS A 225 12.55 17.95 5.27
C HIS A 225 11.66 16.81 4.86
N PRO A 226 11.81 15.63 5.49
CA PRO A 226 10.81 14.58 5.37
C PRO A 226 9.49 15.02 6.06
N ASP A 227 8.36 14.51 5.58
CA ASP A 227 7.08 14.73 6.25
C ASP A 227 7.01 13.97 7.58
N ILE A 228 7.54 12.76 7.59
CA ILE A 228 7.57 11.88 8.76
C ILE A 228 8.94 11.20 8.86
N VAL A 229 9.47 11.16 10.07
CA VAL A 229 10.66 10.38 10.43
C VAL A 229 10.28 9.18 11.25
N GLY A 230 11.05 8.09 11.15
CA GLY A 230 10.82 6.89 11.93
C GLY A 230 12.10 6.28 12.46
N ALA A 231 11.99 5.56 13.57
CA ALA A 231 13.05 4.75 14.11
C ALA A 231 12.52 3.37 14.56
N SER A 232 13.28 2.32 14.27
CA SER A 232 13.11 1.02 14.88
C SER A 232 14.39 0.63 15.62
N PHE A 233 14.21 -0.16 16.67
CA PHE A 233 15.33 -0.56 17.53
C PHE A 233 15.56 -2.07 17.42
N SER A 234 16.82 -2.47 17.53
CA SER A 234 17.17 -3.88 17.50
C SER A 234 16.39 -4.67 18.57
N ALA A 235 15.84 -5.81 18.16
CA ALA A 235 15.07 -6.71 19.03
C ALA A 235 15.96 -7.49 20.04
N VAL A 236 17.20 -7.06 20.27
CA VAL A 236 18.11 -7.71 21.21
C VAL A 236 17.67 -7.38 22.64
N GLU A 237 17.13 -8.37 23.35
CA GLU A 237 16.64 -8.22 24.73
C GLU A 237 17.73 -8.49 25.78
N ASN A 238 18.74 -9.31 25.44
CA ASN A 238 19.76 -9.66 26.40
C ASN A 238 20.73 -8.49 26.63
N PRO A 239 20.88 -8.01 27.89
CA PRO A 239 21.70 -6.84 28.22
C PRO A 239 23.19 -6.98 27.81
N ALA A 240 23.78 -8.18 27.92
CA ALA A 240 25.16 -8.41 27.54
C ALA A 240 25.33 -8.31 26.01
N THR A 241 24.41 -8.87 25.24
CA THR A 241 24.40 -8.78 23.77
C THR A 241 24.20 -7.36 23.32
N LEU A 242 23.29 -6.62 23.96
CA LEU A 242 23.03 -5.19 23.66
C LEU A 242 24.27 -4.34 23.98
N SER A 243 24.94 -4.59 25.09
CA SER A 243 26.21 -3.91 25.44
C SER A 243 27.32 -4.23 24.46
N LEU A 244 27.45 -5.47 24.03
CA LEU A 244 28.41 -5.87 23.00
C LEU A 244 28.13 -5.15 21.68
N MET A 245 26.86 -5.15 21.22
CA MET A 245 26.46 -4.50 20.00
C MET A 245 26.75 -2.99 20.03
N LYS A 246 26.40 -2.31 21.12
CA LYS A 246 26.70 -0.87 21.33
C LYS A 246 28.20 -0.56 21.38
N SER A 247 29.05 -1.49 21.85
CA SER A 247 30.48 -1.30 21.91
C SER A 247 31.20 -1.56 20.59
N LEU A 248 30.62 -2.37 19.72
CA LEU A 248 31.18 -2.70 18.42
C LEU A 248 30.68 -1.72 17.33
N ASP A 249 29.38 -1.46 17.29
CA ASP A 249 28.77 -0.58 16.31
C ASP A 249 27.38 -0.12 16.77
N THR A 250 27.28 1.12 17.22
CA THR A 250 26.01 1.72 17.65
C THR A 250 25.03 1.90 16.49
N SER A 251 25.49 1.90 15.22
CA SER A 251 24.62 2.02 14.06
C SER A 251 23.68 0.83 13.90
N GLN A 252 24.02 -0.32 14.46
CA GLN A 252 23.15 -1.51 14.46
C GLN A 252 22.06 -1.50 15.55
N ALA A 253 22.12 -0.54 16.48
CA ALA A 253 21.13 -0.42 17.55
C ALA A 253 19.82 0.24 17.10
N VAL A 254 19.88 1.08 16.07
CA VAL A 254 18.75 1.83 15.55
C VAL A 254 18.78 1.85 14.02
N THR A 255 17.60 1.78 13.42
CA THR A 255 17.40 1.95 11.98
C THR A 255 16.48 3.14 11.75
N PHE A 256 16.90 4.07 10.90
CA PHE A 256 16.18 5.29 10.59
C PHE A 256 15.40 5.19 9.29
N TYR A 257 14.21 5.78 9.30
CA TYR A 257 13.29 5.81 8.17
C TYR A 257 12.87 7.25 7.86
N SER A 258 12.70 7.55 6.58
CA SER A 258 12.20 8.82 6.08
C SER A 258 11.00 8.57 5.17
N TYR A 259 9.89 9.27 5.40
CA TYR A 259 8.66 9.13 4.63
C TYR A 259 8.24 10.46 4.05
N GLU A 260 7.97 10.45 2.74
CA GLU A 260 7.35 11.53 1.99
C GLU A 260 5.91 11.15 1.68
N MET A 261 4.94 11.99 2.08
CA MET A 261 3.51 11.71 1.95
C MET A 261 2.92 12.42 0.75
N LYS A 262 2.03 11.73 0.03
CA LYS A 262 1.20 12.32 -1.02
C LYS A 262 -0.24 11.82 -0.91
N ARG A 263 -1.20 12.71 -1.15
CA ARG A 263 -2.61 12.32 -1.20
C ARG A 263 -2.90 11.47 -2.43
N VAL A 264 -2.43 11.89 -3.59
CA VAL A 264 -2.72 11.26 -4.89
C VAL A 264 -1.51 11.41 -5.79
N ILE A 265 -1.13 10.31 -6.44
CA ILE A 265 -0.18 10.30 -7.56
C ILE A 265 -0.94 9.89 -8.81
N SER A 266 -1.17 10.83 -9.71
CA SER A 266 -2.13 10.65 -10.81
C SER A 266 -1.54 10.79 -12.21
N SER A 267 -0.27 11.17 -12.31
CA SER A 267 0.44 11.34 -13.58
C SER A 267 1.93 11.06 -13.43
N ASP A 268 2.62 10.82 -14.54
CA ASP A 268 4.09 10.67 -14.57
C ASP A 268 4.81 11.90 -13.99
N SER A 269 4.26 13.09 -14.18
CA SER A 269 4.83 14.32 -13.62
C SER A 269 4.70 14.35 -12.11
N ASP A 270 3.51 14.04 -11.58
CA ASP A 270 3.24 13.97 -10.13
C ASP A 270 4.15 12.92 -9.49
N LEU A 271 4.25 11.73 -10.14
CA LEU A 271 5.11 10.65 -9.68
C LEU A 271 6.58 11.10 -9.59
N LYS A 272 7.13 11.67 -10.66
CA LYS A 272 8.54 12.09 -10.68
C LYS A 272 8.82 13.14 -9.64
N GLN A 273 7.96 14.14 -9.51
CA GLN A 273 8.12 15.18 -8.49
C GLN A 273 8.12 14.57 -7.08
N ALA A 274 7.09 13.79 -6.73
CA ALA A 274 6.97 13.15 -5.42
C ALA A 274 8.13 12.18 -5.13
N PHE A 275 8.53 11.40 -6.13
CA PHE A 275 9.60 10.41 -6.01
C PHE A 275 10.96 11.05 -5.75
N PHE A 276 11.31 12.10 -6.50
CA PHE A 276 12.58 12.81 -6.30
C PHE A 276 12.58 13.65 -5.02
N GLN A 277 11.43 14.10 -4.56
CA GLN A 277 11.27 14.69 -3.24
C GLN A 277 11.55 13.66 -2.14
N ALA A 278 10.95 12.47 -2.21
CA ALA A 278 11.23 11.37 -1.28
C ALA A 278 12.71 10.97 -1.30
N LEU A 279 13.34 10.90 -2.48
CA LEU A 279 14.76 10.60 -2.64
C LEU A 279 15.64 11.64 -1.95
N SER A 280 15.38 12.92 -2.19
CA SER A 280 16.12 14.04 -1.58
C SER A 280 15.97 14.05 -0.06
N ASN A 281 14.73 13.93 0.43
CA ASN A 281 14.39 14.03 1.85
C ASN A 281 14.82 12.82 2.68
N SER A 282 15.23 11.72 2.04
CA SER A 282 15.62 10.46 2.72
C SER A 282 17.11 10.17 2.67
N SER A 283 17.96 11.05 2.14
CA SER A 283 19.41 10.78 2.01
C SER A 283 20.11 10.48 3.34
N TRP A 284 19.60 11.02 4.43
CA TRP A 284 20.12 10.88 5.79
C TRP A 284 19.74 9.56 6.48
N ALA A 285 18.68 8.86 6.01
CA ALA A 285 18.09 7.68 6.66
C ALA A 285 18.52 6.37 6.01
N ASN A 286 18.44 5.25 6.76
CA ASN A 286 18.69 3.90 6.22
C ASN A 286 17.66 3.52 5.15
N TYR A 287 16.40 3.91 5.32
CA TYR A 287 15.33 3.63 4.38
C TYR A 287 14.53 4.88 4.04
N GLY A 288 14.26 5.09 2.77
CA GLY A 288 13.40 6.16 2.27
C GLY A 288 12.16 5.60 1.58
N TYR A 289 10.99 6.15 1.90
CA TYR A 289 9.72 5.73 1.33
C TYR A 289 8.93 6.92 0.78
N LEU A 290 8.37 6.72 -0.40
CA LEU A 290 7.25 7.52 -0.90
C LEU A 290 5.95 6.84 -0.45
N VAL A 291 5.08 7.57 0.23
CA VAL A 291 3.79 7.09 0.70
C VAL A 291 2.69 7.81 -0.05
N ALA A 292 1.76 7.10 -0.63
CA ALA A 292 0.61 7.71 -1.27
C ALA A 292 -0.70 7.04 -0.84
N PHE A 293 -1.74 7.85 -0.73
CA PHE A 293 -3.07 7.37 -0.37
C PHE A 293 -3.86 6.88 -1.60
N ASP A 294 -3.56 7.42 -2.79
CA ASP A 294 -4.09 6.96 -4.08
C ASP A 294 -3.00 7.05 -5.15
N ILE A 295 -2.82 5.97 -5.90
CA ILE A 295 -1.86 5.88 -7.01
C ILE A 295 -2.62 5.42 -8.25
N ASP A 296 -2.54 6.20 -9.32
CA ASP A 296 -3.15 5.82 -10.59
C ASP A 296 -2.39 4.66 -11.23
N ASP A 297 -3.12 3.66 -11.73
CA ASP A 297 -2.52 2.48 -12.35
C ASP A 297 -1.60 2.79 -13.54
N SER A 298 -1.84 3.91 -14.23
CA SER A 298 -1.02 4.32 -15.38
C SER A 298 0.44 4.61 -15.02
N VAL A 299 0.73 4.98 -13.76
CA VAL A 299 2.11 5.29 -13.33
C VAL A 299 2.86 4.09 -12.74
N ASN A 300 2.20 2.93 -12.54
CA ASN A 300 2.78 1.78 -11.84
C ASN A 300 4.07 1.25 -12.47
N LYS A 301 4.17 1.24 -13.81
CA LYS A 301 5.38 0.79 -14.51
C LYS A 301 6.57 1.70 -14.24
N GLU A 302 6.36 3.00 -14.33
CA GLU A 302 7.41 4.00 -14.09
C GLU A 302 7.78 4.06 -12.61
N LEU A 303 6.80 3.93 -11.71
CA LEU A 303 7.02 3.85 -10.27
C LEU A 303 7.95 2.68 -9.89
N LYS A 304 7.70 1.47 -10.40
CA LYS A 304 8.57 0.31 -10.17
C LYS A 304 9.96 0.54 -10.72
N ARG A 305 10.09 1.07 -11.94
CA ARG A 305 11.37 1.41 -12.56
C ARG A 305 12.18 2.41 -11.71
N LEU A 306 11.54 3.46 -11.20
CA LEU A 306 12.18 4.45 -10.35
C LEU A 306 12.61 3.83 -9.00
N SER A 307 11.74 3.05 -8.37
CA SER A 307 12.04 2.36 -7.12
C SER A 307 13.26 1.43 -7.25
N GLU A 308 13.28 0.59 -8.29
CA GLU A 308 14.41 -0.30 -8.58
C GLU A 308 15.72 0.46 -8.83
N SER A 309 15.65 1.58 -9.57
CA SER A 309 16.81 2.39 -9.92
C SER A 309 17.42 3.13 -8.73
N PHE A 310 16.60 3.72 -7.88
CA PHE A 310 17.02 4.63 -6.81
C PHE A 310 16.91 4.05 -5.40
N GLY A 311 16.22 2.92 -5.23
CA GLY A 311 16.09 2.24 -3.94
C GLY A 311 15.10 2.89 -2.97
N ILE A 312 14.26 3.81 -3.43
CA ILE A 312 13.15 4.35 -2.63
C ILE A 312 11.99 3.37 -2.65
N GLY A 313 11.51 3.00 -1.46
CA GLY A 313 10.31 2.18 -1.32
C GLY A 313 9.04 2.95 -1.62
N VAL A 314 7.95 2.23 -1.84
CA VAL A 314 6.64 2.84 -2.06
C VAL A 314 5.58 2.13 -1.23
N ILE A 315 4.80 2.91 -0.48
CA ILE A 315 3.70 2.44 0.36
C ILE A 315 2.39 3.00 -0.19
N LEU A 316 1.41 2.13 -0.45
CA LEU A 316 0.02 2.53 -0.65
C LEU A 316 -0.68 2.50 0.70
N LEU A 317 -0.92 3.68 1.26
CA LEU A 317 -1.53 3.84 2.57
C LEU A 317 -3.05 3.66 2.48
N GLN A 318 -3.60 2.89 3.40
CA GLN A 318 -5.04 2.71 3.59
C GLN A 318 -5.44 3.06 5.02
N PRO A 319 -6.68 3.49 5.26
CA PRO A 319 -7.15 3.74 6.64
C PRO A 319 -7.11 2.48 7.50
N ASP A 320 -7.47 1.31 6.95
CA ASP A 320 -7.24 0.02 7.61
C ASP A 320 -5.76 -0.36 7.51
N PRO A 321 -5.04 -0.47 8.64
CA PRO A 321 -3.63 -0.89 8.62
C PRO A 321 -3.37 -2.25 7.97
N ASN A 322 -4.39 -3.14 7.93
CA ASN A 322 -4.25 -4.45 7.27
C ASN A 322 -4.37 -4.35 5.74
N ALA A 323 -4.92 -3.25 5.24
CA ALA A 323 -5.07 -2.98 3.81
C ALA A 323 -3.97 -2.08 3.25
N THR A 324 -3.11 -1.52 4.11
CA THR A 324 -1.91 -0.78 3.68
C THR A 324 -0.89 -1.76 3.10
N GLU A 325 -0.29 -1.42 1.96
CA GLU A 325 0.62 -2.30 1.23
C GLU A 325 1.95 -1.61 0.92
N ILE A 326 3.06 -2.32 1.12
CA ILE A 326 4.37 -1.92 0.60
C ILE A 326 4.45 -2.43 -0.85
N ILE A 327 4.23 -1.53 -1.81
CA ILE A 327 4.27 -1.83 -3.25
C ILE A 327 5.68 -2.16 -3.71
N CYS A 328 6.65 -1.37 -3.23
CA CYS A 328 8.07 -1.55 -3.51
C CYS A 328 8.83 -1.43 -2.20
N GLN A 329 9.68 -2.41 -1.90
CA GLN A 329 10.54 -2.37 -0.73
C GLN A 329 11.67 -1.36 -0.94
N ALA A 330 11.96 -0.53 0.07
CA ALA A 330 13.12 0.34 0.04
C ALA A 330 14.42 -0.47 0.12
N ARG A 331 15.47 0.03 -0.54
CA ARG A 331 16.82 -0.52 -0.41
C ARG A 331 17.50 0.08 0.83
N GLU A 332 18.13 -0.76 1.61
CA GLU A 332 18.91 -0.32 2.77
C GLU A 332 20.13 0.51 2.36
N ARG A 333 20.34 1.62 3.07
CA ARG A 333 21.59 2.37 3.09
C ARG A 333 22.29 2.08 4.40
N THR A 334 23.45 1.46 4.33
CA THR A 334 24.23 1.06 5.51
C THR A 334 24.95 2.25 6.16
N GLU A 335 25.23 3.30 5.39
CA GLU A 335 25.90 4.50 5.87
C GLU A 335 24.92 5.66 5.99
N LEU A 336 24.91 6.32 7.15
CA LEU A 336 24.11 7.53 7.38
C LEU A 336 24.84 8.77 6.89
N ASP A 337 24.11 9.69 6.27
CA ASP A 337 24.64 11.01 5.90
C ASP A 337 24.57 11.97 7.11
N TYR A 338 25.61 11.90 7.95
CA TYR A 338 25.70 12.76 9.14
C TYR A 338 25.76 14.27 8.82
N ALA A 339 26.25 14.65 7.63
CA ALA A 339 26.24 16.05 7.23
C ALA A 339 24.81 16.56 6.99
N THR A 340 23.96 15.72 6.39
CA THR A 340 22.54 16.04 6.23
C THR A 340 21.80 15.98 7.57
N ILE A 341 22.09 15.03 8.46
CA ILE A 341 21.53 14.99 9.82
C ILE A 341 21.87 16.27 10.58
N ASP A 342 23.14 16.72 10.56
CA ASP A 342 23.58 17.95 11.24
C ASP A 342 22.86 19.18 10.66
N LYS A 343 22.73 19.25 9.34
CA LYS A 343 21.97 20.32 8.69
C LYS A 343 20.52 20.35 9.13
N LEU A 344 19.83 19.20 9.17
CA LEU A 344 18.43 19.10 9.57
C LEU A 344 18.24 19.44 11.05
N ASN A 345 19.15 19.01 11.94
CA ASN A 345 19.16 19.38 13.36
C ASN A 345 19.27 20.90 13.58
N ASN A 346 20.05 21.58 12.73
CA ASN A 346 20.24 23.03 12.82
C ASN A 346 19.04 23.82 12.29
N ILE A 347 18.24 23.23 11.38
CA ILE A 347 17.15 23.92 10.70
C ILE A 347 15.81 23.67 11.38
N ASN A 348 15.53 22.41 11.80
CA ASN A 348 14.20 22.01 12.28
C ASN A 348 14.27 21.46 13.71
N PRO A 349 13.57 22.11 14.68
CA PRO A 349 13.59 21.69 16.08
C PRO A 349 12.90 20.33 16.31
N ASP A 350 11.87 19.97 15.52
CA ASP A 350 11.17 18.68 15.68
C ASP A 350 12.08 17.52 15.27
N PHE A 351 12.85 17.71 14.19
CA PHE A 351 13.85 16.73 13.75
C PHE A 351 14.96 16.58 14.79
N LYS A 352 15.46 17.71 15.30
CA LYS A 352 16.51 17.73 16.34
C LYS A 352 16.04 16.97 17.58
N GLU A 353 14.86 17.28 18.09
CA GLU A 353 14.29 16.62 19.27
C GLU A 353 14.12 15.11 19.03
N PHE A 354 13.67 14.69 17.83
CA PHE A 354 13.58 13.28 17.49
C PHE A 354 14.95 12.58 17.57
N ILE A 355 16.01 13.16 17.01
CA ILE A 355 17.37 12.60 17.07
C ILE A 355 17.91 12.58 18.50
N GLU A 356 17.69 13.63 19.29
CA GLU A 356 18.09 13.69 20.71
C GLU A 356 17.42 12.57 21.52
N GLN A 357 16.12 12.35 21.35
CA GLN A 357 15.39 11.31 22.08
C GLN A 357 15.76 9.89 21.66
N VAL A 358 16.03 9.67 20.36
CA VAL A 358 16.59 8.38 19.92
C VAL A 358 17.96 8.16 20.56
N THR A 359 18.81 9.18 20.59
CA THR A 359 20.14 9.12 21.22
C THR A 359 20.02 8.81 22.71
N ASP A 360 19.14 9.48 23.41
CA ASP A 360 18.88 9.25 24.84
C ASP A 360 18.46 7.79 25.09
N LEU A 361 17.57 7.24 24.27
CA LEU A 361 17.12 5.86 24.39
C LEU A 361 18.25 4.85 24.15
N ILE A 362 19.04 5.02 23.08
CA ILE A 362 20.13 4.06 22.78
C ILE A 362 21.30 4.17 23.77
N THR A 363 21.48 5.31 24.43
CA THR A 363 22.52 5.53 25.44
C THR A 363 22.03 5.32 26.87
N ALA A 364 20.74 5.08 27.08
CA ALA A 364 20.12 4.95 28.39
C ALA A 364 20.81 3.90 29.26
N PRO A 365 21.03 4.17 30.57
CA PRO A 365 21.47 3.17 31.54
C PRO A 365 20.44 2.03 31.62
N GLN A 366 20.93 0.79 31.82
CA GLN A 366 20.07 -0.41 31.83
C GLN A 366 18.86 -0.32 32.78
N ASN A 367 19.06 0.28 33.96
CA ASN A 367 18.00 0.46 34.96
C ASN A 367 16.98 1.55 34.63
N HIS A 368 17.20 2.32 33.56
CA HIS A 368 16.32 3.42 33.13
C HIS A 368 15.80 3.28 31.69
N VAL A 369 16.17 2.21 30.96
CA VAL A 369 15.80 2.02 29.56
C VAL A 369 14.27 2.15 29.34
N GLN A 370 13.45 1.60 30.26
CA GLN A 370 12.01 1.67 30.13
C GLN A 370 11.50 3.12 30.23
N LEU A 371 12.06 3.94 31.11
CA LEU A 371 11.68 5.36 31.24
C LEU A 371 12.00 6.13 29.96
N TYR A 372 13.18 5.92 29.38
CA TYR A 372 13.56 6.58 28.13
C TYR A 372 12.73 6.09 26.95
N LYS A 373 12.37 4.81 26.95
CA LYS A 373 11.47 4.24 25.94
C LYS A 373 10.07 4.88 26.03
N ASP A 374 9.51 4.97 27.23
CA ASP A 374 8.21 5.59 27.46
C ASP A 374 8.20 7.07 27.03
N ASN A 375 9.27 7.81 27.34
CA ASN A 375 9.44 9.21 26.93
C ASN A 375 9.50 9.32 25.38
N PHE A 376 10.27 8.46 24.75
CA PHE A 376 10.38 8.44 23.29
C PHE A 376 9.02 8.10 22.64
N GLU A 377 8.30 7.08 23.16
CA GLU A 377 6.97 6.72 22.66
C GLU A 377 5.97 7.89 22.79
N HIS A 378 6.02 8.64 23.89
CA HIS A 378 5.16 9.82 24.09
C HIS A 378 5.49 10.99 23.16
N SER A 379 6.71 11.07 22.65
CA SER A 379 7.13 12.09 21.70
C SER A 379 6.76 11.76 20.26
N CYS A 380 6.44 10.51 19.97
CA CYS A 380 5.98 10.07 18.66
C CYS A 380 4.50 10.39 18.45
N ASP A 381 4.07 10.35 17.20
CA ASP A 381 2.68 10.63 16.84
C ASP A 381 1.73 9.60 17.48
N ALA A 382 0.61 10.10 18.01
CA ALA A 382 -0.39 9.27 18.65
C ALA A 382 -1.03 8.28 17.65
N ILE A 383 -1.09 7.02 18.04
CA ILE A 383 -1.76 5.95 17.28
C ILE A 383 -3.23 5.81 17.70
N PHE A 384 -3.98 5.00 16.96
CA PHE A 384 -5.36 4.66 17.29
C PHE A 384 -5.40 3.41 18.16
N GLN A 385 -6.32 3.38 19.12
CA GLN A 385 -6.49 2.24 20.02
C GLN A 385 -7.33 1.11 19.40
N ASN A 386 -8.20 1.45 18.44
CA ASN A 386 -9.11 0.50 17.80
C ASN A 386 -9.64 1.05 16.46
N ASN A 387 -10.27 0.17 15.68
CA ASN A 387 -10.83 0.52 14.37
C ASN A 387 -11.95 1.58 14.44
N ASN A 388 -12.71 1.67 15.52
CA ASN A 388 -13.76 2.68 15.63
C ASN A 388 -13.18 4.10 15.71
N GLU A 389 -12.03 4.25 16.37
CA GLU A 389 -11.31 5.53 16.39
C GLU A 389 -10.81 5.91 15.02
N ILE A 390 -10.28 4.94 14.22
CA ILE A 390 -9.85 5.18 12.85
C ILE A 390 -11.05 5.64 12.01
N GLN A 391 -12.18 4.92 12.08
CA GLN A 391 -13.38 5.28 11.33
C GLN A 391 -13.88 6.68 11.68
N LYS A 392 -13.94 7.00 12.99
CA LYS A 392 -14.33 8.33 13.45
C LYS A 392 -13.37 9.41 12.92
N TYR A 393 -12.07 9.18 13.06
CA TYR A 393 -11.05 10.11 12.55
C TYR A 393 -11.19 10.35 11.04
N CYS A 394 -11.34 9.28 10.25
CA CYS A 394 -11.55 9.39 8.81
C CYS A 394 -12.83 10.16 8.47
N ALA A 395 -13.93 9.92 9.20
CA ALA A 395 -15.18 10.65 9.01
C ALA A 395 -15.01 12.15 9.35
N ASP A 396 -14.38 12.48 10.48
CA ASP A 396 -14.14 13.85 10.93
C ASP A 396 -13.22 14.63 9.98
N LYS A 397 -12.29 13.93 9.29
CA LYS A 397 -11.32 14.49 8.37
C LYS A 397 -11.73 14.35 6.89
N HIS A 398 -12.89 13.80 6.60
CA HIS A 398 -13.38 13.51 5.25
C HIS A 398 -12.43 12.59 4.44
N ILE A 399 -11.68 11.73 5.12
CA ILE A 399 -10.82 10.72 4.49
C ILE A 399 -11.70 9.52 4.09
N PRO A 400 -11.62 9.04 2.85
CA PRO A 400 -12.31 7.82 2.43
C PRO A 400 -11.89 6.61 3.27
N TYR A 401 -12.89 5.90 3.84
CA TYR A 401 -12.65 4.73 4.69
C TYR A 401 -13.30 3.49 4.09
#